data_01d0291c7acb2aba1ab2a123d8fdd232
#
_entry.id   01d0291c7acb2aba1ab2a123d8fdd232
#
_cell.length_a   1.000
_cell.length_b   1.000
_cell.length_c   1.000
_cell.angle_alpha   90.00
_cell.angle_beta   90.00
_cell.angle_gamma   90.00
#
_symmetry.space_group_name_H-M   'P 1'
#
loop_
_entity.id
_entity.type
_entity.pdbx_description
1 polymer ?
#
loop_
_entity_poly.entity_id
_entity_poly.type
_entity_poly.pdbx_seq_one_letter_code
_entity_poly.pdbx_strand_id
1 'polypeptide(L)'
;MLVMTGAVTIISRRNPVMLLSMGGASLLTAAFSVSSYWTSKKETEKENKQQEENYQNYLVEKESELAKLAEKQKEALEYNYPSVSDLVPLVRSYRSRIYEKMPSHEDFLNVRLGIGDVKSSFHVDFSEREQTDEWEQFVKKEIVEKYKHISQGPIIISLRDQTLGLAGSLVYLNTAIQTILFQIAAMHSYHDVQFVSLLSDEDYKKSWDYWRWLPHFQLDNLNLRGLIHNEQTRDVVLNSFYQIIVKRRQMVRENASKSAKLNFSPHYVLTILDDSYLLGHGLN
;
A
#
# COMPACT_ATOMS: atom_id res chain seq x y z
N MET A 1 17.62 -64.52 12.90
CA MET A 1 17.04 -65.67 12.16
C MET A 1 18.08 -66.66 11.62
N LEU A 2 19.18 -66.24 11.04
CA LEU A 2 20.29 -67.09 10.56
C LEU A 2 20.96 -67.94 11.65
N VAL A 3 21.16 -67.42 12.85
CA VAL A 3 21.75 -68.10 14.00
C VAL A 3 20.80 -69.20 14.55
N MET A 4 19.50 -68.95 14.56
CA MET A 4 18.52 -69.97 15.01
C MET A 4 18.39 -71.15 14.01
N THR A 5 18.46 -70.89 12.71
CA THR A 5 18.38 -71.89 11.66
C THR A 5 19.63 -72.77 11.67
N GLY A 6 20.78 -72.19 11.95
CA GLY A 6 22.04 -72.96 12.10
C GLY A 6 22.05 -73.88 13.33
N ALA A 7 21.55 -73.38 14.45
CA ALA A 7 21.45 -74.21 15.68
C ALA A 7 20.49 -75.40 15.57
N VAL A 8 19.36 -75.16 14.89
CA VAL A 8 18.35 -76.26 14.66
C VAL A 8 18.87 -77.34 13.71
N THR A 9 19.74 -77.02 12.72
CA THR A 9 20.31 -77.97 11.76
C THR A 9 21.46 -78.74 12.33
N ILE A 10 22.21 -78.22 13.26
CA ILE A 10 23.27 -78.97 13.98
C ILE A 10 22.65 -80.05 14.86
N ILE A 11 21.50 -79.87 15.50
CA ILE A 11 20.81 -80.85 16.37
C ILE A 11 20.11 -81.90 15.55
N SER A 12 19.74 -81.71 14.28
CA SER A 12 18.89 -82.60 13.46
C SER A 12 19.60 -83.63 12.59
N ARG A 13 20.96 -83.78 12.62
CA ARG A 13 21.74 -84.71 11.76
C ARG A 13 21.37 -84.72 10.28
N ARG A 14 21.04 -83.59 9.70
CA ARG A 14 20.72 -83.40 8.25
C ARG A 14 21.94 -83.30 7.34
N ASN A 15 21.81 -83.79 6.10
CA ASN A 15 22.87 -83.82 5.09
C ASN A 15 23.63 -82.47 4.88
N PRO A 16 24.97 -82.48 4.86
CA PRO A 16 25.76 -81.26 4.70
C PRO A 16 25.46 -80.47 3.41
N VAL A 17 24.97 -81.12 2.38
CA VAL A 17 24.57 -80.43 1.10
C VAL A 17 23.35 -79.56 1.30
N MET A 18 22.43 -79.96 2.22
CA MET A 18 21.25 -79.13 2.52
C MET A 18 21.57 -77.92 3.38
N LEU A 19 22.63 -78.02 4.18
CA LEU A 19 23.18 -76.86 4.94
C LEU A 19 23.80 -75.81 4.03
N LEU A 20 24.56 -76.29 3.00
CA LEU A 20 25.20 -75.41 2.00
C LEU A 20 24.16 -74.68 1.12
N SER A 21 23.10 -75.38 0.71
CA SER A 21 22.04 -74.80 -0.11
C SER A 21 21.19 -73.78 0.66
N MET A 22 20.86 -74.07 1.93
CA MET A 22 20.10 -73.13 2.77
C MET A 22 20.95 -71.94 3.21
N GLY A 23 22.24 -72.13 3.52
CA GLY A 23 23.19 -71.05 3.84
C GLY A 23 23.46 -70.16 2.65
N GLY A 24 23.65 -70.77 1.46
CA GLY A 24 23.84 -70.02 0.21
C GLY A 24 22.65 -69.16 -0.19
N ALA A 25 21.42 -69.73 -0.05
CA ALA A 25 20.21 -68.97 -0.35
C ALA A 25 19.98 -67.80 0.63
N SER A 26 20.29 -67.97 1.91
CA SER A 26 20.17 -66.89 2.88
C SER A 26 21.20 -65.79 2.72
N LEU A 27 22.45 -66.11 2.28
CA LEU A 27 23.47 -65.13 1.94
C LEU A 27 23.12 -64.32 0.68
N LEU A 28 22.55 -65.01 -0.34
CA LEU A 28 22.06 -64.33 -1.55
C LEU A 28 20.90 -63.39 -1.23
N THR A 29 19.97 -63.83 -0.39
CA THR A 29 18.84 -62.99 0.04
C THR A 29 19.33 -61.76 0.84
N ALA A 30 20.30 -61.94 1.73
CA ALA A 30 20.90 -60.83 2.47
C ALA A 30 21.64 -59.85 1.56
N ALA A 31 22.44 -60.36 0.59
CA ALA A 31 23.11 -59.52 -0.39
C ALA A 31 22.14 -58.75 -1.28
N PHE A 32 21.04 -59.39 -1.68
CA PHE A 32 19.98 -58.76 -2.46
C PHE A 32 19.26 -57.66 -1.64
N SER A 33 18.97 -57.92 -0.36
CA SER A 33 18.34 -56.96 0.55
C SER A 33 19.26 -55.74 0.78
N VAL A 34 20.56 -55.94 0.95
CA VAL A 34 21.54 -54.84 1.07
C VAL A 34 21.63 -54.04 -0.23
N SER A 35 21.72 -54.75 -1.37
CA SER A 35 21.77 -54.11 -2.69
C SER A 35 20.50 -53.28 -2.95
N SER A 36 19.31 -53.83 -2.70
CA SER A 36 18.04 -53.14 -2.86
C SER A 36 17.93 -51.95 -1.92
N TYR A 37 18.40 -52.04 -0.68
CA TYR A 37 18.46 -50.93 0.26
C TYR A 37 19.33 -49.77 -0.25
N TRP A 38 20.53 -50.07 -0.76
CA TRP A 38 21.44 -49.06 -1.32
C TRP A 38 20.86 -48.42 -2.58
N THR A 39 20.23 -49.21 -3.45
CA THR A 39 19.61 -48.67 -4.67
C THR A 39 18.40 -47.80 -4.29
N SER A 40 17.51 -48.24 -3.42
CA SER A 40 16.39 -47.49 -2.94
C SER A 40 16.81 -46.20 -2.23
N LYS A 41 17.88 -46.26 -1.41
CA LYS A 41 18.42 -45.07 -0.75
C LYS A 41 18.94 -44.04 -1.76
N LYS A 42 19.68 -44.47 -2.79
CA LYS A 42 20.14 -43.63 -3.87
C LYS A 42 19.03 -43.00 -4.71
N GLU A 43 18.00 -43.79 -4.99
CA GLU A 43 16.80 -43.30 -5.70
C GLU A 43 16.08 -42.23 -4.88
N THR A 44 15.83 -42.50 -3.58
CA THR A 44 15.21 -41.53 -2.67
C THR A 44 16.03 -40.25 -2.54
N GLU A 45 17.35 -40.34 -2.41
CA GLU A 45 18.24 -39.16 -2.38
C GLU A 45 18.19 -38.37 -3.69
N LYS A 46 18.09 -39.05 -4.84
CA LYS A 46 17.97 -38.39 -6.14
C LYS A 46 16.61 -37.74 -6.32
N GLU A 47 15.54 -38.41 -5.91
CA GLU A 47 14.19 -37.85 -5.93
C GLU A 47 14.05 -36.64 -5.00
N ASN A 48 14.61 -36.71 -3.79
CA ASN A 48 14.61 -35.57 -2.86
C ASN A 48 15.36 -34.37 -3.44
N LYS A 49 16.53 -34.57 -4.05
CA LYS A 49 17.28 -33.48 -4.73
C LYS A 49 16.48 -32.88 -5.89
N GLN A 50 15.84 -33.73 -6.68
CA GLN A 50 15.02 -33.27 -7.79
C GLN A 50 13.80 -32.46 -7.30
N GLN A 51 13.18 -32.87 -6.20
CA GLN A 51 12.07 -32.15 -5.57
C GLN A 51 12.55 -30.79 -5.02
N GLU A 52 13.72 -30.76 -4.39
CA GLU A 52 14.33 -29.53 -3.88
C GLU A 52 14.66 -28.55 -5.01
N GLU A 53 15.30 -29.01 -6.09
CA GLU A 53 15.57 -28.19 -7.29
C GLU A 53 14.28 -27.67 -7.93
N ASN A 54 13.25 -28.52 -8.06
CA ASN A 54 11.97 -28.10 -8.60
C ASN A 54 11.27 -27.06 -7.70
N TYR A 55 11.38 -27.20 -6.39
CA TYR A 55 10.82 -26.25 -5.45
C TYR A 55 11.56 -24.92 -5.47
N GLN A 56 12.89 -24.93 -5.55
CA GLN A 56 13.69 -23.71 -5.71
C GLN A 56 13.34 -22.97 -7.02
N ASN A 57 13.21 -23.69 -8.13
CA ASN A 57 12.81 -23.10 -9.39
C ASN A 57 11.38 -22.50 -9.30
N TYR A 58 10.45 -23.17 -8.65
CA TYR A 58 9.12 -22.65 -8.38
C TYR A 58 9.15 -21.36 -7.54
N LEU A 59 9.98 -21.30 -6.49
CA LEU A 59 10.12 -20.09 -5.68
C LEU A 59 10.70 -18.92 -6.47
N VAL A 60 11.71 -19.15 -7.30
CA VAL A 60 12.29 -18.12 -8.19
C VAL A 60 11.26 -17.61 -9.19
N GLU A 61 10.46 -18.49 -9.77
CA GLU A 61 9.38 -18.10 -10.68
C GLU A 61 8.34 -17.23 -9.94
N LYS A 62 7.90 -17.67 -8.75
CA LYS A 62 6.92 -16.93 -7.93
C LYS A 62 7.46 -15.59 -7.43
N GLU A 63 8.71 -15.51 -7.04
CA GLU A 63 9.34 -14.24 -6.69
C GLU A 63 9.38 -13.27 -7.89
N SER A 64 9.68 -13.78 -9.08
CA SER A 64 9.63 -12.97 -10.32
C SER A 64 8.21 -12.47 -10.63
N GLU A 65 7.18 -13.29 -10.42
CA GLU A 65 5.78 -12.88 -10.58
C GLU A 65 5.40 -11.77 -9.58
N LEU A 66 5.77 -11.94 -8.30
CA LEU A 66 5.50 -10.95 -7.26
C LEU A 66 6.23 -9.63 -7.52
N ALA A 67 7.48 -9.69 -7.96
CA ALA A 67 8.24 -8.51 -8.35
C ALA A 67 7.56 -7.73 -9.49
N LYS A 68 7.06 -8.44 -10.51
CA LYS A 68 6.29 -7.82 -11.61
C LYS A 68 4.98 -7.20 -11.14
N LEU A 69 4.28 -7.84 -10.19
CA LEU A 69 3.05 -7.29 -9.61
C LEU A 69 3.33 -6.03 -8.79
N ALA A 70 4.40 -6.06 -7.98
CA ALA A 70 4.83 -4.92 -7.20
C ALA A 70 5.19 -3.72 -8.09
N GLU A 71 5.95 -3.95 -9.18
CA GLU A 71 6.30 -2.89 -10.13
C GLU A 71 5.08 -2.32 -10.83
N LYS A 72 4.17 -3.18 -11.31
CA LYS A 72 2.90 -2.73 -11.92
C LYS A 72 2.05 -1.90 -10.95
N GLN A 73 1.97 -2.30 -9.68
CA GLN A 73 1.25 -1.51 -8.68
C GLN A 73 1.93 -0.16 -8.46
N LYS A 74 3.26 -0.12 -8.37
CA LYS A 74 4.02 1.11 -8.23
C LYS A 74 3.80 2.05 -9.41
N GLU A 75 3.92 1.55 -10.65
CA GLU A 75 3.65 2.31 -11.86
C GLU A 75 2.21 2.87 -11.88
N ALA A 76 1.23 2.07 -11.48
CA ALA A 76 -0.16 2.50 -11.39
C ALA A 76 -0.37 3.59 -10.34
N LEU A 77 0.29 3.47 -9.18
CA LEU A 77 0.24 4.48 -8.14
C LEU A 77 0.93 5.78 -8.57
N GLU A 78 2.09 5.71 -9.21
CA GLU A 78 2.81 6.87 -9.74
C GLU A 78 2.01 7.57 -10.85
N TYR A 79 1.36 6.80 -11.70
CA TYR A 79 0.46 7.35 -12.72
C TYR A 79 -0.73 8.08 -12.10
N ASN A 80 -1.44 7.48 -11.14
CA ASN A 80 -2.62 8.06 -10.51
C ASN A 80 -2.30 9.21 -9.54
N TYR A 81 -1.08 9.20 -8.95
CA TYR A 81 -0.60 10.19 -7.98
C TYR A 81 0.78 10.71 -8.38
N PRO A 82 0.86 11.44 -9.50
CA PRO A 82 2.12 11.95 -10.01
C PRO A 82 2.79 12.90 -9.03
N SER A 83 4.11 12.98 -9.10
CA SER A 83 4.87 13.96 -8.34
C SER A 83 4.63 15.39 -8.85
N VAL A 84 5.01 16.41 -8.06
CA VAL A 84 4.91 17.79 -8.51
C VAL A 84 5.76 18.03 -9.76
N SER A 85 6.92 17.36 -9.86
CA SER A 85 7.77 17.42 -11.06
C SER A 85 7.06 16.91 -12.32
N ASP A 86 6.17 15.94 -12.18
CA ASP A 86 5.39 15.39 -13.30
C ASP A 86 4.13 16.22 -13.59
N LEU A 87 3.54 16.82 -12.54
CA LEU A 87 2.37 17.67 -12.69
C LEU A 87 2.69 19.02 -13.40
N VAL A 88 3.85 19.62 -13.14
CA VAL A 88 4.23 20.91 -13.75
C VAL A 88 4.23 20.84 -15.29
N PRO A 89 4.89 19.87 -15.95
CA PRO A 89 4.81 19.74 -17.42
C PRO A 89 3.39 19.42 -17.90
N LEU A 90 2.62 18.62 -17.13
CA LEU A 90 1.23 18.26 -17.46
C LEU A 90 0.36 19.52 -17.54
N VAL A 91 0.47 20.41 -16.53
CA VAL A 91 -0.27 21.67 -16.49
C VAL A 91 0.21 22.63 -17.59
N ARG A 92 1.52 22.79 -17.79
CA ARG A 92 2.09 23.68 -18.81
C ARG A 92 1.70 23.29 -20.24
N SER A 93 1.56 21.99 -20.51
CA SER A 93 1.20 21.50 -21.84
C SER A 93 -0.30 21.26 -22.02
N TYR A 94 -1.13 21.69 -21.08
CA TYR A 94 -2.60 21.55 -21.14
C TYR A 94 -3.05 20.11 -21.46
N ARG A 95 -2.44 19.13 -20.78
CA ARG A 95 -2.77 17.72 -21.00
C ARG A 95 -4.19 17.39 -20.53
N SER A 96 -4.80 16.38 -21.14
CA SER A 96 -6.17 15.93 -20.85
C SER A 96 -6.41 15.44 -19.41
N ARG A 97 -5.34 15.18 -18.66
CA ARG A 97 -5.41 14.75 -17.27
C ARG A 97 -5.65 15.88 -16.26
N ILE A 98 -5.62 17.15 -16.72
CA ILE A 98 -6.00 18.27 -15.86
C ILE A 98 -7.48 18.11 -15.47
N TYR A 99 -7.75 18.18 -14.14
CA TYR A 99 -9.09 18.04 -13.58
C TYR A 99 -9.72 16.65 -13.80
N GLU A 100 -8.90 15.60 -13.91
CA GLU A 100 -9.41 14.24 -14.13
C GLU A 100 -10.12 13.63 -12.91
N LYS A 101 -9.85 14.13 -11.69
CA LYS A 101 -10.44 13.61 -10.45
C LYS A 101 -11.76 14.31 -10.13
N MET A 102 -12.85 13.56 -10.22
CA MET A 102 -14.22 14.07 -9.99
C MET A 102 -14.74 13.64 -8.62
N PRO A 103 -15.74 14.35 -8.05
CA PRO A 103 -16.33 14.01 -6.75
C PRO A 103 -16.91 12.59 -6.63
N SER A 104 -17.27 11.98 -7.77
CA SER A 104 -17.75 10.59 -7.86
C SER A 104 -16.65 9.54 -7.80
N HIS A 105 -15.40 9.91 -8.01
CA HIS A 105 -14.28 8.99 -8.00
C HIS A 105 -13.84 8.67 -6.57
N GLU A 106 -13.38 7.43 -6.35
CA GLU A 106 -12.89 6.98 -5.04
C GLU A 106 -11.62 7.71 -4.59
N ASP A 107 -10.81 8.15 -5.55
CA ASP A 107 -9.56 8.88 -5.34
C ASP A 107 -9.73 10.40 -5.27
N PHE A 108 -10.97 10.88 -5.22
CA PHE A 108 -11.26 12.30 -5.04
C PHE A 108 -10.67 12.83 -3.72
N LEU A 109 -9.93 13.92 -3.78
CA LEU A 109 -9.17 14.52 -2.68
C LEU A 109 -8.10 13.59 -2.06
N ASN A 110 -7.68 12.56 -2.77
CA ASN A 110 -6.50 11.81 -2.40
C ASN A 110 -5.26 12.55 -2.90
N VAL A 111 -4.29 12.77 -2.00
CA VAL A 111 -3.05 13.51 -2.27
C VAL A 111 -1.83 12.69 -1.92
N ARG A 112 -0.74 12.90 -2.65
CA ARG A 112 0.56 12.31 -2.38
C ARG A 112 1.32 13.16 -1.38
N LEU A 113 1.74 12.59 -0.26
CA LEU A 113 2.57 13.26 0.74
C LEU A 113 4.06 13.10 0.47
N GLY A 114 4.46 12.00 -0.13
CA GLY A 114 5.88 11.69 -0.32
C GLY A 114 6.10 10.32 -0.93
N ILE A 115 7.25 9.74 -0.64
CA ILE A 115 7.67 8.41 -1.07
C ILE A 115 8.00 7.59 0.17
N GLY A 116 7.60 6.33 0.18
CA GLY A 116 7.89 5.40 1.28
C GLY A 116 7.37 4.00 0.99
N ASP A 117 7.25 3.21 2.04
CA ASP A 117 6.74 1.85 1.92
C ASP A 117 5.20 1.87 1.91
N VAL A 118 4.64 1.30 0.86
CA VAL A 118 3.19 1.25 0.62
C VAL A 118 2.72 -0.19 0.68
N LYS A 119 1.60 -0.44 1.33
CA LYS A 119 1.02 -1.78 1.42
C LYS A 119 0.71 -2.33 0.03
N SER A 120 1.07 -3.59 -0.21
CA SER A 120 0.71 -4.28 -1.44
C SER A 120 -0.80 -4.46 -1.56
N SER A 121 -1.33 -4.31 -2.77
CA SER A 121 -2.75 -4.57 -3.08
C SER A 121 -3.04 -6.06 -3.28
N PHE A 122 -1.99 -6.85 -3.51
CA PHE A 122 -2.08 -8.31 -3.62
C PHE A 122 -1.70 -8.97 -2.30
N HIS A 123 -2.20 -10.17 -2.10
CA HIS A 123 -1.90 -10.99 -0.94
C HIS A 123 -1.14 -12.24 -1.37
N VAL A 124 -0.12 -12.60 -0.59
CA VAL A 124 0.62 -13.85 -0.78
C VAL A 124 0.03 -14.88 0.17
N ASP A 125 -0.71 -15.85 -0.38
CA ASP A 125 -1.21 -16.98 0.39
C ASP A 125 -0.06 -17.93 0.72
N PHE A 126 0.26 -18.02 1.99
CA PHE A 126 1.27 -18.91 2.53
C PHE A 126 0.69 -19.68 3.70
N SER A 127 0.60 -21.00 3.56
CA SER A 127 0.10 -21.90 4.61
C SER A 127 1.26 -22.43 5.44
N GLU A 128 1.33 -22.05 6.70
CA GLU A 128 2.29 -22.58 7.66
C GLU A 128 1.88 -24.00 8.07
N ARG A 129 2.85 -24.93 8.13
CA ARG A 129 2.66 -26.24 8.69
C ARG A 129 2.98 -26.23 10.18
N GLU A 130 2.44 -27.20 10.96
CA GLU A 130 2.66 -27.28 12.41
C GLU A 130 4.16 -27.47 12.77
N GLN A 131 4.96 -28.07 11.90
CA GLN A 131 6.41 -28.15 12.03
C GLN A 131 7.05 -27.26 10.96
N THR A 132 7.49 -26.08 11.36
CA THR A 132 8.11 -25.09 10.48
C THR A 132 9.52 -25.55 10.13
N ASP A 133 9.73 -25.90 8.87
CA ASP A 133 11.05 -26.22 8.31
C ASP A 133 11.87 -24.94 8.05
N GLU A 134 13.20 -25.04 7.99
CA GLU A 134 14.09 -23.90 7.67
C GLU A 134 13.71 -23.21 6.37
N TRP A 135 13.27 -23.96 5.37
CA TRP A 135 12.74 -23.45 4.11
C TRP A 135 11.46 -22.64 4.23
N GLU A 136 10.54 -23.06 5.09
CA GLU A 136 9.31 -22.31 5.33
C GLU A 136 9.59 -20.98 6.01
N GLN A 137 10.55 -20.94 6.95
CA GLN A 137 11.00 -19.70 7.58
C GLN A 137 11.65 -18.76 6.55
N PHE A 138 12.48 -19.29 5.66
CA PHE A 138 13.10 -18.54 4.57
C PHE A 138 12.03 -17.93 3.65
N VAL A 139 11.09 -18.71 3.17
CA VAL A 139 9.99 -18.25 2.29
C VAL A 139 9.17 -17.18 2.97
N LYS A 140 8.82 -17.36 4.24
CA LYS A 140 8.06 -16.38 5.01
C LYS A 140 8.80 -15.06 5.11
N LYS A 141 10.08 -15.08 5.45
CA LYS A 141 10.88 -13.88 5.66
C LYS A 141 11.26 -13.18 4.35
N GLU A 142 11.81 -13.94 3.39
CA GLU A 142 12.42 -13.38 2.18
C GLU A 142 11.41 -13.14 1.05
N ILE A 143 10.26 -13.80 1.08
CA ILE A 143 9.23 -13.64 0.04
C ILE A 143 7.97 -12.99 0.63
N VAL A 144 7.32 -13.64 1.61
CA VAL A 144 6.03 -13.16 2.10
C VAL A 144 6.14 -11.78 2.75
N GLU A 145 7.09 -11.61 3.69
CA GLU A 145 7.27 -10.32 4.38
C GLU A 145 7.80 -9.23 3.44
N LYS A 146 8.71 -9.57 2.52
CA LYS A 146 9.26 -8.64 1.53
C LYS A 146 8.19 -8.02 0.65
N TYR A 147 7.23 -8.82 0.19
CA TYR A 147 6.17 -8.36 -0.72
C TYR A 147 4.87 -7.92 -0.02
N LYS A 148 4.83 -7.85 1.31
CA LYS A 148 3.76 -7.16 2.03
C LYS A 148 3.72 -5.65 1.76
N HIS A 149 4.88 -5.07 1.46
CA HIS A 149 5.03 -3.66 1.17
C HIS A 149 5.84 -3.46 -0.10
N ILE A 150 5.49 -2.44 -0.84
CA ILE A 150 6.23 -1.96 -2.01
C ILE A 150 7.07 -0.79 -1.56
N SER A 151 8.39 -0.93 -1.69
CA SER A 151 9.31 0.12 -1.32
C SER A 151 9.31 1.27 -2.33
N GLN A 152 9.51 2.49 -1.84
CA GLN A 152 9.57 3.70 -2.65
C GLN A 152 8.31 3.97 -3.48
N GLY A 153 7.15 3.52 -3.01
CA GLY A 153 5.87 3.90 -3.58
C GLY A 153 5.39 5.27 -3.08
N PRO A 154 4.43 5.92 -3.77
CA PRO A 154 3.84 7.17 -3.31
C PRO A 154 2.97 6.93 -2.06
N ILE A 155 3.27 7.65 -0.98
CA ILE A 155 2.42 7.67 0.22
C ILE A 155 1.24 8.57 -0.06
N ILE A 156 0.04 8.01 0.01
CA ILE A 156 -1.21 8.68 -0.34
C ILE A 156 -2.09 8.76 0.90
N ILE A 157 -2.71 9.92 1.09
CA ILE A 157 -3.76 10.11 2.08
C ILE A 157 -5.01 10.66 1.41
N SER A 158 -6.17 10.36 1.99
CA SER A 158 -7.43 10.98 1.62
C SER A 158 -7.67 12.20 2.51
N LEU A 159 -8.01 13.34 1.90
CA LEU A 159 -8.48 14.52 2.62
C LEU A 159 -10.01 14.58 2.66
N ARG A 160 -10.68 13.61 2.05
CA ARG A 160 -12.14 13.55 2.04
C ARG A 160 -12.65 13.23 3.44
N ASP A 161 -13.41 14.14 4.01
CA ASP A 161 -14.00 14.00 5.36
C ASP A 161 -12.95 13.76 6.48
N GLN A 162 -11.70 14.21 6.28
CA GLN A 162 -10.60 14.03 7.22
C GLN A 162 -9.84 15.34 7.48
N THR A 163 -9.15 15.38 8.61
CA THR A 163 -8.25 16.49 8.98
C THR A 163 -6.81 15.95 9.00
N LEU A 164 -5.92 16.67 8.33
CA LEU A 164 -4.49 16.39 8.33
C LEU A 164 -3.76 17.41 9.18
N GLY A 165 -3.10 16.96 10.24
CA GLY A 165 -2.16 17.78 11.03
C GLY A 165 -0.73 17.60 10.51
N LEU A 166 -0.06 18.71 10.21
CA LEU A 166 1.36 18.72 9.84
C LEU A 166 2.17 19.37 10.95
N ALA A 167 3.28 18.74 11.35
CA ALA A 167 4.18 19.25 12.38
C ALA A 167 5.60 19.37 11.82
N GLY A 168 6.25 20.50 12.09
CA GLY A 168 7.61 20.77 11.60
C GLY A 168 7.97 22.24 11.62
N SER A 169 9.09 22.63 11.02
CA SER A 169 9.41 24.05 10.88
C SER A 169 8.51 24.75 9.84
N LEU A 170 8.16 26.00 10.11
CA LEU A 170 7.20 26.78 9.28
C LEU A 170 7.56 26.81 7.80
N VAL A 171 8.85 26.87 7.45
CA VAL A 171 9.31 26.87 6.06
C VAL A 171 8.92 25.57 5.33
N TYR A 172 9.12 24.43 5.98
CA TYR A 172 8.76 23.12 5.41
C TYR A 172 7.25 22.91 5.39
N LEU A 173 6.53 23.37 6.42
CA LEU A 173 5.08 23.33 6.48
C LEU A 173 4.45 24.13 5.35
N ASN A 174 4.91 25.37 5.12
CA ASN A 174 4.46 26.18 4.00
C ASN A 174 4.65 25.47 2.65
N THR A 175 5.82 24.90 2.42
CA THR A 175 6.12 24.17 1.17
C THR A 175 5.23 22.93 1.04
N ALA A 176 5.05 22.17 2.11
CA ALA A 176 4.21 20.97 2.09
C ALA A 176 2.75 21.29 1.76
N ILE A 177 2.19 22.32 2.41
CA ILE A 177 0.80 22.75 2.19
C ILE A 177 0.64 23.26 0.74
N GLN A 178 1.53 24.10 0.25
CA GLN A 178 1.50 24.58 -1.13
C GLN A 178 1.63 23.42 -2.14
N THR A 179 2.45 22.43 -1.84
CA THR A 179 2.58 21.21 -2.64
C THR A 179 1.26 20.42 -2.70
N ILE A 180 0.58 20.28 -1.58
CA ILE A 180 -0.74 19.61 -1.49
C ILE A 180 -1.78 20.40 -2.29
N LEU A 181 -1.87 21.70 -2.07
CA LEU A 181 -2.81 22.56 -2.80
C LEU A 181 -2.57 22.56 -4.30
N PHE A 182 -1.30 22.55 -4.73
CA PHE A 182 -0.95 22.46 -6.14
C PHE A 182 -1.40 21.15 -6.77
N GLN A 183 -1.21 20.02 -6.09
CA GLN A 183 -1.70 18.71 -6.55
C GLN A 183 -3.23 18.73 -6.72
N ILE A 184 -3.94 19.25 -5.71
CA ILE A 184 -5.40 19.34 -5.76
C ILE A 184 -5.82 20.22 -6.92
N ALA A 185 -5.21 21.41 -7.07
CA ALA A 185 -5.54 22.36 -8.13
C ALA A 185 -5.25 21.83 -9.54
N ALA A 186 -4.24 20.98 -9.71
CA ALA A 186 -3.92 20.38 -11.00
C ALA A 186 -4.90 19.25 -11.38
N MET A 187 -5.36 18.48 -10.38
CA MET A 187 -6.10 17.24 -10.60
C MET A 187 -7.61 17.37 -10.39
N HIS A 188 -8.09 18.44 -9.73
CA HIS A 188 -9.51 18.68 -9.43
C HIS A 188 -9.96 20.01 -10.01
N SER A 189 -11.20 20.06 -10.51
CA SER A 189 -11.79 21.29 -11.01
C SER A 189 -12.05 22.29 -9.89
N TYR A 190 -11.84 23.57 -10.14
CA TYR A 190 -12.21 24.67 -9.23
C TYR A 190 -13.73 24.78 -8.99
N HIS A 191 -14.54 24.18 -9.85
CA HIS A 191 -16.00 24.03 -9.60
C HIS A 191 -16.32 22.97 -8.55
N ASP A 192 -15.43 21.95 -8.40
CA ASP A 192 -15.62 20.85 -7.46
C ASP A 192 -14.90 21.08 -6.14
N VAL A 193 -13.75 21.82 -6.17
CA VAL A 193 -12.93 22.08 -4.98
C VAL A 193 -12.55 23.56 -4.93
N GLN A 194 -12.80 24.17 -3.79
CA GLN A 194 -12.39 25.55 -3.50
C GLN A 194 -11.54 25.62 -2.24
N PHE A 195 -10.62 26.58 -2.20
CA PHE A 195 -9.63 26.74 -1.13
C PHE A 195 -9.95 27.93 -0.24
N VAL A 196 -9.79 27.72 1.06
CA VAL A 196 -9.76 28.80 2.07
C VAL A 196 -8.51 28.62 2.91
N SER A 197 -7.65 29.64 2.96
CA SER A 197 -6.38 29.59 3.70
C SER A 197 -6.27 30.73 4.69
N LEU A 198 -5.92 30.38 5.94
CA LEU A 198 -5.64 31.32 7.01
C LEU A 198 -4.12 31.43 7.19
N LEU A 199 -3.59 32.63 7.03
CA LEU A 199 -2.17 32.93 6.95
C LEU A 199 -1.85 34.15 7.81
N SER A 200 -0.62 34.28 8.26
CA SER A 200 -0.11 35.57 8.73
C SER A 200 0.05 36.54 7.54
N ASP A 201 -0.03 37.86 7.80
CA ASP A 201 0.21 38.87 6.76
C ASP A 201 1.64 38.79 6.18
N GLU A 202 2.60 38.36 6.99
CA GLU A 202 3.99 38.12 6.58
C GLU A 202 4.08 36.96 5.59
N ASP A 203 3.50 35.80 5.91
CA ASP A 203 3.48 34.63 5.03
C ASP A 203 2.78 34.93 3.72
N TYR A 204 1.64 35.67 3.79
CA TYR A 204 0.93 36.09 2.60
C TYR A 204 1.83 36.88 1.66
N LYS A 205 2.49 37.95 2.13
CA LYS A 205 3.36 38.79 1.32
C LYS A 205 4.58 38.04 0.81
N LYS A 206 5.11 37.08 1.57
CA LYS A 206 6.34 36.37 1.26
C LYS A 206 6.16 35.28 0.19
N SER A 207 5.07 34.53 0.25
CA SER A 207 4.95 33.31 -0.55
C SER A 207 3.53 32.92 -0.97
N TRP A 208 2.50 33.70 -0.64
CA TRP A 208 1.12 33.33 -0.93
C TRP A 208 0.36 34.34 -1.82
N ASP A 209 0.88 35.55 -2.06
CA ASP A 209 0.14 36.58 -2.79
C ASP A 209 -0.22 36.16 -4.21
N TYR A 210 0.61 35.36 -4.89
CA TYR A 210 0.32 34.87 -6.24
C TYR A 210 -0.77 33.79 -6.29
N TRP A 211 -1.07 33.09 -5.17
CA TRP A 211 -2.14 32.12 -5.11
C TRP A 211 -3.54 32.74 -5.32
N ARG A 212 -3.68 34.04 -5.09
CA ARG A 212 -4.91 34.76 -5.36
C ARG A 212 -5.39 34.66 -6.82
N TRP A 213 -4.50 34.38 -7.74
CA TRP A 213 -4.83 34.23 -9.15
C TRP A 213 -5.33 32.83 -9.51
N LEU A 214 -5.15 31.86 -8.64
CA LEU A 214 -5.63 30.51 -8.85
C LEU A 214 -7.17 30.48 -8.73
N PRO A 215 -7.90 29.93 -9.72
CA PRO A 215 -9.36 29.89 -9.70
C PRO A 215 -9.94 29.20 -8.46
N HIS A 216 -9.26 28.20 -7.91
CA HIS A 216 -9.68 27.49 -6.70
C HIS A 216 -9.82 28.37 -5.45
N PHE A 217 -9.12 29.51 -5.40
CA PHE A 217 -9.29 30.50 -4.35
C PHE A 217 -10.45 31.48 -4.61
N GLN A 218 -11.05 31.44 -5.79
CA GLN A 218 -12.26 32.20 -6.07
C GLN A 218 -13.48 31.52 -5.45
N LEU A 219 -14.09 32.13 -4.47
CA LEU A 219 -15.34 31.67 -3.89
C LEU A 219 -16.50 32.18 -4.74
N ASP A 220 -16.89 31.41 -5.76
CA ASP A 220 -17.77 31.83 -6.85
C ASP A 220 -19.08 32.48 -6.38
N ASN A 221 -19.69 31.92 -5.34
CA ASN A 221 -20.97 32.43 -4.82
C ASN A 221 -20.86 33.74 -4.04
N LEU A 222 -19.62 34.18 -3.74
CA LEU A 222 -19.37 35.30 -2.83
C LEU A 222 -18.59 36.43 -3.49
N ASN A 223 -18.05 36.21 -4.69
CA ASN A 223 -17.11 37.13 -5.37
C ASN A 223 -15.92 37.52 -4.47
N LEU A 224 -15.45 36.58 -3.66
CA LEU A 224 -14.38 36.76 -2.69
C LEU A 224 -13.21 35.83 -3.00
N ARG A 225 -12.03 36.18 -2.48
CA ARG A 225 -10.86 35.29 -2.46
C ARG A 225 -10.75 34.58 -1.10
N GLY A 226 -10.57 33.27 -1.12
CA GLY A 226 -10.42 32.45 0.06
C GLY A 226 -9.06 32.60 0.78
N LEU A 227 -8.46 33.78 0.77
CA LEU A 227 -7.18 34.09 1.43
C LEU A 227 -7.43 35.05 2.58
N ILE A 228 -7.17 34.61 3.79
CA ILE A 228 -7.38 35.36 5.04
C ILE A 228 -6.02 35.63 5.64
N HIS A 229 -5.59 36.89 5.65
CA HIS A 229 -4.29 37.30 6.13
C HIS A 229 -4.30 38.61 6.91
N ASN A 230 -5.46 39.23 7.09
CA ASN A 230 -5.68 40.43 7.89
C ASN A 230 -7.13 40.47 8.41
N GLU A 231 -7.42 41.38 9.33
CA GLU A 231 -8.76 41.50 9.94
C GLU A 231 -9.86 41.76 8.90
N GLN A 232 -9.60 42.57 7.89
CA GLN A 232 -10.57 42.90 6.87
C GLN A 232 -10.96 41.66 6.05
N THR A 233 -9.98 40.86 5.59
CA THR A 233 -10.24 39.61 4.86
C THR A 233 -10.84 38.56 5.77
N ARG A 234 -10.43 38.52 7.06
CA ARG A 234 -11.04 37.67 8.09
C ARG A 234 -12.54 37.85 8.17
N ASP A 235 -12.99 39.08 8.47
CA ASP A 235 -14.41 39.31 8.75
C ASP A 235 -15.28 39.03 7.53
N VAL A 236 -14.82 39.39 6.35
CA VAL A 236 -15.59 39.17 5.11
C VAL A 236 -15.61 37.67 4.75
N VAL A 237 -14.46 36.99 4.73
CA VAL A 237 -14.38 35.61 4.26
C VAL A 237 -14.91 34.62 5.29
N LEU A 238 -14.52 34.74 6.60
CA LEU A 238 -14.99 33.81 7.61
C LEU A 238 -16.49 33.89 7.85
N ASN A 239 -17.07 35.10 7.92
CA ASN A 239 -18.51 35.22 8.08
C ASN A 239 -19.27 34.61 6.91
N SER A 240 -18.80 34.85 5.69
CA SER A 240 -19.42 34.27 4.50
C SER A 240 -19.28 32.75 4.45
N PHE A 241 -18.12 32.24 4.81
CA PHE A 241 -17.88 30.80 4.90
C PHE A 241 -18.71 30.14 6.00
N TYR A 242 -18.82 30.78 7.16
CA TYR A 242 -19.69 30.33 8.25
C TYR A 242 -21.15 30.18 7.81
N GLN A 243 -21.70 31.15 7.06
CA GLN A 243 -23.05 31.09 6.52
C GLN A 243 -23.23 29.86 5.58
N ILE A 244 -22.24 29.55 4.76
CA ILE A 244 -22.27 28.36 3.90
C ILE A 244 -22.36 27.09 4.76
N ILE A 245 -21.54 26.99 5.81
CA ILE A 245 -21.53 25.83 6.71
C ILE A 245 -22.87 25.70 7.45
N VAL A 246 -23.38 26.77 7.98
CA VAL A 246 -24.72 26.80 8.67
C VAL A 246 -25.81 26.31 7.74
N LYS A 247 -25.85 26.82 6.50
CA LYS A 247 -26.83 26.41 5.49
C LYS A 247 -26.70 24.91 5.15
N ARG A 248 -25.48 24.42 4.97
CA ARG A 248 -25.23 22.96 4.71
C ARG A 248 -25.67 22.11 5.90
N ARG A 249 -25.37 22.52 7.14
CA ARG A 249 -25.82 21.82 8.36
C ARG A 249 -27.33 21.78 8.45
N GLN A 250 -28.03 22.87 8.11
CA GLN A 250 -29.50 22.92 8.07
C GLN A 250 -30.03 21.91 7.03
N MET A 251 -29.49 21.90 5.81
CA MET A 251 -29.87 20.94 4.77
C MET A 251 -29.69 19.49 5.22
N VAL A 252 -28.62 19.18 5.93
CA VAL A 252 -28.39 17.83 6.49
C VAL A 252 -29.47 17.48 7.51
N ARG A 253 -29.82 18.41 8.41
CA ARG A 253 -30.88 18.18 9.42
C ARG A 253 -32.26 17.98 8.79
N GLU A 254 -32.63 18.79 7.80
CA GLU A 254 -33.88 18.69 7.08
C GLU A 254 -34.02 17.39 6.27
N ASN A 255 -32.92 16.83 5.83
CA ASN A 255 -32.87 15.58 5.07
C ASN A 255 -32.43 14.35 5.91
N ALA A 256 -32.32 14.49 7.23
CA ALA A 256 -31.89 13.40 8.12
C ALA A 256 -32.82 12.17 8.08
N SER A 257 -34.09 12.37 7.70
CA SER A 257 -35.04 11.26 7.50
C SER A 257 -34.92 10.54 6.14
N LYS A 258 -34.19 11.12 5.19
CA LYS A 258 -33.96 10.53 3.88
C LYS A 258 -32.61 9.79 3.90
N SER A 259 -32.58 8.50 3.58
CA SER A 259 -31.38 7.63 3.60
C SER A 259 -30.28 8.05 2.60
N ALA A 260 -30.47 9.10 1.81
CA ALA A 260 -29.52 9.56 0.82
C ALA A 260 -28.45 10.48 1.45
N LYS A 261 -27.19 10.10 1.35
CA LYS A 261 -26.05 10.95 1.74
C LYS A 261 -26.05 12.20 0.82
N LEU A 262 -26.21 13.39 1.41
CA LEU A 262 -26.14 14.64 0.66
C LEU A 262 -24.70 14.91 0.22
N ASN A 263 -24.50 15.08 -1.08
CA ASN A 263 -23.23 15.54 -1.63
C ASN A 263 -23.30 17.06 -1.84
N PHE A 264 -22.37 17.78 -1.24
CA PHE A 264 -22.24 19.21 -1.42
C PHE A 264 -21.12 19.54 -2.39
N SER A 265 -21.39 20.40 -3.37
CA SER A 265 -20.40 20.99 -4.25
C SER A 265 -20.46 22.53 -4.09
N PRO A 266 -19.30 23.23 -4.14
CA PRO A 266 -17.94 22.69 -4.13
C PRO A 266 -17.54 22.13 -2.75
N HIS A 267 -16.53 21.26 -2.73
CA HIS A 267 -15.84 20.85 -1.51
C HIS A 267 -14.87 21.96 -1.11
N TYR A 268 -14.78 22.26 0.17
CA TYR A 268 -13.85 23.27 0.67
C TYR A 268 -12.64 22.61 1.34
N VAL A 269 -11.45 22.96 0.89
CA VAL A 269 -10.18 22.62 1.54
C VAL A 269 -9.76 23.83 2.38
N LEU A 270 -9.84 23.67 3.70
CA LEU A 270 -9.42 24.70 4.64
C LEU A 270 -7.99 24.43 5.11
N THR A 271 -7.09 25.39 4.93
CA THR A 271 -5.72 25.32 5.43
C THR A 271 -5.50 26.39 6.49
N ILE A 272 -4.94 26.01 7.62
CA ILE A 272 -4.69 26.90 8.76
C ILE A 272 -3.20 26.88 9.05
N LEU A 273 -2.49 27.96 8.72
CA LEU A 273 -1.09 28.17 9.07
C LEU A 273 -0.98 29.10 10.29
N ASP A 274 -1.93 30.02 10.44
CA ASP A 274 -2.09 30.92 11.59
C ASP A 274 -3.53 30.87 12.08
N ASP A 275 -3.75 30.44 13.31
CA ASP A 275 -5.08 30.29 13.93
C ASP A 275 -5.54 31.57 14.63
N SER A 276 -4.72 32.61 14.72
CA SER A 276 -5.04 33.85 15.41
C SER A 276 -6.33 34.50 14.91
N TYR A 277 -6.63 34.35 13.62
CA TYR A 277 -7.85 34.85 13.01
C TYR A 277 -9.11 34.02 13.31
N LEU A 278 -8.98 32.81 13.86
CA LEU A 278 -10.13 32.00 14.29
C LEU A 278 -10.58 32.31 15.71
N LEU A 279 -9.72 32.93 16.53
CA LEU A 279 -10.03 33.22 17.92
C LEU A 279 -11.27 34.12 18.04
N GLY A 280 -12.26 33.63 18.78
CA GLY A 280 -13.53 34.36 19.00
C GLY A 280 -14.52 34.29 17.82
N HIS A 281 -14.24 33.55 16.75
CA HIS A 281 -15.18 33.33 15.66
C HIS A 281 -15.97 32.02 15.84
N GLY A 282 -17.22 31.99 15.38
CA GLY A 282 -18.13 30.82 15.51
C GLY A 282 -17.67 29.55 14.73
N LEU A 283 -16.54 29.62 14.05
CA LEU A 283 -15.89 28.48 13.39
C LEU A 283 -14.83 27.81 14.29
N ASN A 284 -14.51 28.41 15.45
CA ASN A 284 -13.55 27.86 16.41
C ASN A 284 -14.15 26.70 17.22
#